data_f2e5682e422f183143e5ab1e56d81299
#
_entry.id   f2e5682e422f183143e5ab1e56d81299
#
_cell.length_a   1.000
_cell.length_b   1.000
_cell.length_c   1.000
_cell.angle_alpha   90.00
_cell.angle_beta   90.00
_cell.angle_gamma   90.00
#
_symmetry.space_group_name_H-M   'P 1'
#
loop_
_entity.id
_entity.type
_entity.pdbx_description
1 polymer ?
#
loop_
_entity_poly.entity_id
_entity_poly.type
_entity_poly.pdbx_seq_one_letter_code
_entity_poly.pdbx_strand_id
1 'polypeptide(L)'
;VGLREATTGDTLCNPEKIIILERMVFPEPVISQAVEPKTKADQEKMGIALGRLAAEDPSFRLRTDEESGQTIISGMGELHLEIIVDRMKREFGVEANVGKPQVAYRETIRKTATDVEGKFVCQSGGKGQYGHVVFTVEPQEPGKGFEFVDAIKGGVVPREFIPAVKKGVEDSLPAGVLAGYPVVDVKVSLTFGSYHEVDSNENAFKMAASLGFKDACRKASPVLLEPMMAVEV
;
A
#
# COMPACT_ATOMS: atom_id res chain seq x y z
N VAL A 1 7.85 38.42 -17.26
CA VAL A 1 7.31 38.50 -15.90
C VAL A 1 5.84 38.12 -15.93
N GLY A 2 5.41 37.20 -15.08
CA GLY A 2 4.00 36.78 -14.96
C GLY A 2 3.56 35.61 -15.86
N LEU A 3 4.48 34.86 -16.45
CA LEU A 3 4.15 33.59 -17.09
C LEU A 3 3.75 32.57 -16.02
N ARG A 4 2.55 31.99 -16.15
CA ARG A 4 1.99 31.09 -15.13
C ARG A 4 2.42 29.63 -15.27
N GLU A 5 2.81 29.22 -16.50
CA GLU A 5 3.07 27.83 -16.86
C GLU A 5 4.48 27.61 -17.43
N ALA A 6 5.39 28.58 -17.29
CA ALA A 6 6.76 28.41 -17.76
C ALA A 6 7.64 27.79 -16.66
N THR A 7 8.40 26.77 -17.02
CA THR A 7 9.35 26.08 -16.18
C THR A 7 10.79 26.35 -16.60
N THR A 8 11.75 26.06 -15.74
CA THR A 8 13.17 26.19 -16.07
C THR A 8 13.54 25.26 -17.24
N GLY A 9 14.08 25.82 -18.31
CA GLY A 9 14.43 25.09 -19.53
C GLY A 9 13.43 25.25 -20.67
N ASP A 10 12.30 25.91 -20.46
CA ASP A 10 11.35 26.18 -21.53
C ASP A 10 11.87 27.23 -22.52
N THR A 11 11.62 26.99 -23.80
CA THR A 11 11.95 27.95 -24.86
C THR A 11 10.76 28.86 -25.14
N LEU A 12 10.96 30.17 -25.00
CA LEU A 12 9.97 31.17 -25.37
C LEU A 12 10.27 31.68 -26.80
N CYS A 13 9.34 31.52 -27.69
CA CYS A 13 9.52 31.95 -29.08
C CYS A 13 8.25 32.62 -29.66
N ASN A 14 8.40 33.24 -30.84
CA ASN A 14 7.27 33.79 -31.57
C ASN A 14 6.41 32.65 -32.12
N PRO A 15 5.07 32.68 -31.93
CA PRO A 15 4.17 31.64 -32.46
C PRO A 15 4.27 31.43 -33.97
N GLU A 16 4.62 32.47 -34.74
CA GLU A 16 4.77 32.41 -36.22
C GLU A 16 6.14 31.88 -36.63
N LYS A 17 7.14 31.86 -35.74
CA LYS A 17 8.49 31.38 -35.98
C LYS A 17 8.91 30.50 -34.80
N ILE A 18 8.49 29.26 -34.82
CA ILE A 18 8.78 28.31 -33.80
C ILE A 18 10.23 27.86 -33.87
N ILE A 19 11.01 28.20 -32.87
CA ILE A 19 12.40 27.74 -32.67
C ILE A 19 12.48 27.11 -31.29
N ILE A 20 12.89 25.85 -31.24
CA ILE A 20 13.12 25.14 -29.97
C ILE A 20 14.63 25.08 -29.79
N LEU A 21 15.12 25.68 -28.68
CA LEU A 21 16.52 25.58 -28.27
C LEU A 21 16.80 24.20 -27.68
N GLU A 22 18.07 23.84 -27.63
CA GLU A 22 18.52 22.60 -27.02
C GLU A 22 18.04 22.53 -25.57
N ARG A 23 17.44 21.38 -25.20
CA ARG A 23 16.95 21.17 -23.83
C ARG A 23 18.12 20.94 -22.90
N MET A 24 18.10 21.60 -21.73
CA MET A 24 19.01 21.30 -20.66
C MET A 24 18.73 19.89 -20.12
N VAL A 25 19.77 19.07 -20.02
CA VAL A 25 19.70 17.76 -19.36
C VAL A 25 20.09 17.95 -17.91
N PHE A 26 19.18 17.68 -17.01
CA PHE A 26 19.44 17.72 -15.56
C PHE A 26 19.81 16.32 -15.10
N PRO A 27 20.83 16.17 -14.23
CA PRO A 27 21.16 14.87 -13.66
C PRO A 27 20.02 14.35 -12.79
N GLU A 28 19.87 13.03 -12.75
CA GLU A 28 18.89 12.39 -11.87
C GLU A 28 19.28 12.60 -10.40
N PRO A 29 18.27 12.79 -9.51
CA PRO A 29 18.52 12.92 -8.07
C PRO A 29 19.19 11.69 -7.49
N VAL A 30 20.14 11.89 -6.57
CA VAL A 30 20.95 10.82 -5.98
C VAL A 30 20.51 10.42 -4.57
N ILE A 31 19.77 11.28 -3.87
CA ILE A 31 19.23 10.97 -2.54
C ILE A 31 17.74 11.26 -2.44
N SER A 32 17.08 10.57 -1.54
CA SER A 32 15.65 10.78 -1.24
C SER A 32 15.41 10.86 0.26
N GLN A 33 14.48 11.72 0.66
CA GLN A 33 14.03 11.87 2.04
C GLN A 33 12.51 11.92 2.08
N ALA A 34 11.93 11.40 3.17
CA ALA A 34 10.50 11.55 3.44
C ALA A 34 10.25 12.87 4.17
N VAL A 35 9.19 13.57 3.77
CA VAL A 35 8.77 14.83 4.40
C VAL A 35 7.34 14.68 4.88
N GLU A 36 7.11 14.95 6.15
CA GLU A 36 5.81 14.86 6.79
C GLU A 36 5.45 16.21 7.43
N PRO A 37 4.25 16.75 7.17
CA PRO A 37 3.83 18.00 7.78
C PRO A 37 3.64 17.80 9.29
N LYS A 38 3.97 18.80 10.11
CA LYS A 38 3.76 18.73 11.56
C LYS A 38 2.28 18.75 11.95
N THR A 39 1.43 19.35 11.12
CA THR A 39 -0.02 19.43 11.35
C THR A 39 -0.80 19.02 10.10
N LYS A 40 -2.03 18.52 10.28
CA LYS A 40 -2.92 18.21 9.15
C LYS A 40 -3.26 19.43 8.29
N ALA A 41 -3.33 20.62 8.89
CA ALA A 41 -3.59 21.87 8.17
C ALA A 41 -2.43 22.26 7.24
N ASP A 42 -1.23 21.82 7.53
CA ASP A 42 -0.05 22.11 6.73
C ASP A 42 0.14 21.12 5.56
N GLN A 43 -0.61 20.03 5.51
CA GLN A 43 -0.47 19.03 4.45
C GLN A 43 -0.77 19.60 3.05
N GLU A 44 -1.87 20.32 2.92
CA GLU A 44 -2.24 20.98 1.65
C GLU A 44 -1.22 22.05 1.27
N LYS A 45 -0.83 22.89 2.24
CA LYS A 45 0.17 23.93 2.03
C LYS A 45 1.53 23.36 1.65
N MET A 46 1.93 22.24 2.25
CA MET A 46 3.16 21.52 1.93
C MET A 46 3.15 21.04 0.47
N GLY A 47 2.06 20.45 0.02
CA GLY A 47 1.93 20.00 -1.38
C GLY A 47 2.07 21.15 -2.37
N ILE A 48 1.43 22.30 -2.09
CA ILE A 48 1.53 23.51 -2.93
C ILE A 48 2.95 24.09 -2.91
N ALA A 49 3.58 24.16 -1.74
CA ALA A 49 4.93 24.70 -1.58
C ALA A 49 5.95 23.85 -2.33
N LEU A 50 5.95 22.54 -2.09
CA LEU A 50 6.86 21.60 -2.77
C LEU A 50 6.64 21.55 -4.28
N GLY A 51 5.38 21.63 -4.75
CA GLY A 51 5.05 21.71 -6.17
C GLY A 51 5.63 22.95 -6.84
N ARG A 52 5.59 24.12 -6.17
CA ARG A 52 6.20 25.35 -6.68
C ARG A 52 7.73 25.26 -6.70
N LEU A 53 8.33 24.72 -5.65
CA LEU A 53 9.79 24.52 -5.59
C LEU A 53 10.26 23.53 -6.67
N ALA A 54 9.51 22.48 -6.95
CA ALA A 54 9.80 21.54 -8.04
C ALA A 54 9.66 22.16 -9.44
N ALA A 55 8.78 23.14 -9.62
CA ALA A 55 8.68 23.88 -10.87
C ALA A 55 9.86 24.84 -11.11
N GLU A 56 10.50 25.32 -10.03
CA GLU A 56 11.67 26.20 -10.10
C GLU A 56 12.98 25.41 -10.32
N ASP A 57 13.07 24.21 -9.74
CA ASP A 57 14.29 23.39 -9.75
C ASP A 57 14.05 22.02 -10.41
N PRO A 58 14.47 21.84 -11.66
CA PRO A 58 14.32 20.58 -12.39
C PRO A 58 15.13 19.40 -11.81
N SER A 59 16.12 19.64 -10.96
CA SER A 59 16.88 18.61 -10.28
C SER A 59 16.23 18.12 -8.99
N PHE A 60 15.15 18.79 -8.56
CA PHE A 60 14.33 18.40 -7.44
C PHE A 60 13.11 17.60 -7.92
N ARG A 61 12.89 16.42 -7.35
CA ARG A 61 11.75 15.56 -7.65
C ARG A 61 10.85 15.42 -6.45
N LEU A 62 9.55 15.40 -6.71
CA LEU A 62 8.50 15.19 -5.72
C LEU A 62 7.66 13.99 -6.13
N ARG A 63 7.46 13.04 -5.23
CA ARG A 63 6.51 11.93 -5.42
C ARG A 63 5.80 11.59 -4.12
N THR A 64 4.59 11.09 -4.22
CA THR A 64 3.91 10.44 -3.11
C THR A 64 4.10 8.95 -3.26
N ASP A 65 4.57 8.30 -2.21
CA ASP A 65 4.66 6.85 -2.17
C ASP A 65 3.27 6.29 -1.87
N GLU A 66 2.72 5.51 -2.80
CA GLU A 66 1.35 4.97 -2.70
C GLU A 66 1.21 3.95 -1.58
N GLU A 67 2.29 3.29 -1.19
CA GLU A 67 2.27 2.23 -0.18
C GLU A 67 2.38 2.77 1.24
N SER A 68 3.31 3.68 1.48
CA SER A 68 3.50 4.30 2.81
C SER A 68 2.66 5.57 3.00
N GLY A 69 2.13 6.15 1.92
CA GLY A 69 1.45 7.44 1.92
C GLY A 69 2.38 8.63 2.18
N GLN A 70 3.70 8.40 2.24
CA GLN A 70 4.67 9.45 2.51
C GLN A 70 4.93 10.32 1.29
N THR A 71 5.16 11.59 1.52
CA THR A 71 5.70 12.50 0.51
C THR A 71 7.22 12.36 0.47
N ILE A 72 7.74 11.90 -0.65
CA ILE A 72 9.17 11.69 -0.89
C ILE A 72 9.70 12.84 -1.74
N ILE A 73 10.74 13.50 -1.25
CA ILE A 73 11.53 14.49 -1.98
C ILE A 73 12.87 13.88 -2.36
N SER A 74 13.32 14.15 -3.57
CA SER A 74 14.60 13.65 -4.10
C SER A 74 15.42 14.81 -4.67
N GLY A 75 16.70 14.80 -4.45
CA GLY A 75 17.62 15.87 -4.85
C GLY A 75 19.05 15.42 -5.02
N MET A 76 19.91 16.36 -5.38
CA MET A 76 21.33 16.13 -5.72
C MET A 76 22.24 15.89 -4.51
N GLY A 77 21.72 16.05 -3.30
CA GLY A 77 22.47 15.86 -2.07
C GLY A 77 21.71 16.35 -0.84
N GLU A 78 22.22 16.01 0.34
CA GLU A 78 21.58 16.33 1.62
C GLU A 78 21.40 17.86 1.79
N LEU A 79 22.43 18.64 1.52
CA LEU A 79 22.37 20.10 1.59
C LEU A 79 21.31 20.67 0.62
N HIS A 80 21.17 20.11 -0.57
CA HIS A 80 20.13 20.54 -1.51
C HIS A 80 18.72 20.36 -0.91
N LEU A 81 18.44 19.19 -0.34
CA LEU A 81 17.15 18.92 0.29
C LEU A 81 16.91 19.76 1.55
N GLU A 82 17.95 20.00 2.35
CA GLU A 82 17.89 20.91 3.50
C GLU A 82 17.51 22.35 3.09
N ILE A 83 18.07 22.86 2.01
CA ILE A 83 17.73 24.18 1.46
C ILE A 83 16.28 24.23 1.00
N ILE A 84 15.80 23.20 0.32
CA ILE A 84 14.39 23.08 -0.11
C ILE A 84 13.44 23.12 1.09
N VAL A 85 13.74 22.35 2.14
CA VAL A 85 12.92 22.34 3.37
C VAL A 85 12.97 23.67 4.11
N ASP A 86 14.13 24.31 4.17
CA ASP A 86 14.27 25.64 4.78
C ASP A 86 13.53 26.71 3.97
N ARG A 87 13.58 26.66 2.64
CA ARG A 87 12.76 27.54 1.78
C ARG A 87 11.27 27.32 1.99
N MET A 88 10.83 26.06 2.09
CA MET A 88 9.42 25.74 2.40
C MET A 88 8.97 26.40 3.71
N LYS A 89 9.82 26.37 4.74
CA LYS A 89 9.54 27.03 6.02
C LYS A 89 9.52 28.55 5.90
N ARG A 90 10.52 29.14 5.26
CA ARG A 90 10.66 30.62 5.20
C ARG A 90 9.71 31.29 4.24
N GLU A 91 9.48 30.72 3.06
CA GLU A 91 8.69 31.33 2.00
C GLU A 91 7.20 30.98 2.11
N PHE A 92 6.87 29.78 2.60
CA PHE A 92 5.51 29.28 2.65
C PHE A 92 4.96 29.10 4.08
N GLY A 93 5.79 29.27 5.10
CA GLY A 93 5.38 29.13 6.50
C GLY A 93 4.98 27.71 6.89
N VAL A 94 5.49 26.70 6.19
CA VAL A 94 5.17 25.27 6.45
C VAL A 94 6.34 24.60 7.14
N GLU A 95 6.08 24.02 8.31
CA GLU A 95 7.05 23.20 9.03
C GLU A 95 6.80 21.72 8.79
N ALA A 96 7.86 20.98 8.49
CA ALA A 96 7.80 19.55 8.27
C ALA A 96 8.90 18.81 9.04
N ASN A 97 8.62 17.55 9.35
CA ASN A 97 9.61 16.59 9.81
C ASN A 97 10.25 15.93 8.59
N VAL A 98 11.56 15.80 8.61
CA VAL A 98 12.33 15.18 7.52
C VAL A 98 12.97 13.91 8.08
N GLY A 99 12.88 12.82 7.35
CA GLY A 99 13.43 11.54 7.76
C GLY A 99 13.75 10.63 6.59
N LYS A 100 14.26 9.44 6.90
CA LYS A 100 14.45 8.41 5.87
C LYS A 100 13.09 7.89 5.39
N PRO A 101 12.93 7.61 4.08
CA PRO A 101 11.74 6.94 3.58
C PRO A 101 11.52 5.61 4.30
N GLN A 102 10.27 5.28 4.54
CA GLN A 102 9.94 3.96 5.06
C GLN A 102 10.17 2.90 4.01
N VAL A 103 10.70 1.76 4.44
CA VAL A 103 10.85 0.59 3.56
C VAL A 103 9.47 -0.05 3.38
N ALA A 104 9.08 -0.27 2.14
CA ALA A 104 7.82 -0.94 1.79
C ALA A 104 7.95 -2.45 1.99
N TYR A 105 7.90 -2.90 3.25
CA TYR A 105 7.89 -4.32 3.57
C TYR A 105 6.59 -4.98 3.13
N ARG A 106 6.68 -6.26 2.80
CA ARG A 106 5.56 -7.16 2.56
C ARG A 106 5.70 -8.39 3.43
N GLU A 107 4.63 -9.14 3.57
CA GLU A 107 4.65 -10.47 4.18
C GLU A 107 4.29 -11.53 3.15
N THR A 108 4.84 -12.71 3.28
CA THR A 108 4.41 -13.91 2.55
C THR A 108 4.60 -15.14 3.41
N ILE A 109 4.19 -16.28 2.91
CA ILE A 109 4.32 -17.57 3.59
C ILE A 109 5.30 -18.47 2.85
N ARG A 110 5.96 -19.38 3.55
CA ARG A 110 6.92 -20.32 2.96
C ARG A 110 6.42 -21.75 2.88
N LYS A 111 5.39 -22.10 3.63
CA LYS A 111 4.86 -23.46 3.70
C LYS A 111 3.37 -23.47 3.46
N THR A 112 2.88 -24.59 2.96
CA THR A 112 1.44 -24.85 2.90
C THR A 112 0.91 -25.14 4.29
N ALA A 113 -0.20 -24.53 4.66
CA ALA A 113 -0.99 -24.88 5.84
C ALA A 113 -2.33 -25.45 5.36
N THR A 114 -2.60 -26.70 5.72
CA THR A 114 -3.82 -27.42 5.33
C THR A 114 -4.78 -27.50 6.51
N ASP A 115 -6.06 -27.59 6.20
CA ASP A 115 -7.15 -27.85 7.15
C ASP A 115 -7.17 -26.89 8.36
N VAL A 116 -6.92 -25.60 8.10
CA VAL A 116 -6.96 -24.59 9.16
C VAL A 116 -8.36 -24.05 9.31
N GLU A 117 -8.91 -24.24 10.51
CA GLU A 117 -10.26 -23.79 10.84
C GLU A 117 -10.30 -22.30 11.20
N GLY A 118 -11.28 -21.58 10.63
CA GLY A 118 -11.71 -20.27 11.07
C GLY A 118 -13.13 -20.35 11.60
N LYS A 119 -13.33 -20.09 12.88
CA LYS A 119 -14.64 -20.18 13.51
C LYS A 119 -14.97 -18.89 14.24
N PHE A 120 -16.15 -18.37 13.96
CA PHE A 120 -16.71 -17.22 14.64
C PHE A 120 -18.09 -17.59 15.19
N VAL A 121 -18.20 -17.60 16.51
CA VAL A 121 -19.45 -17.87 17.23
C VAL A 121 -19.65 -16.76 18.25
N CYS A 122 -20.78 -16.04 18.14
CA CYS A 122 -21.16 -15.02 19.09
C CYS A 122 -22.63 -15.21 19.46
N GLN A 123 -22.90 -15.38 20.75
CA GLN A 123 -24.26 -15.41 21.29
C GLN A 123 -24.43 -14.24 22.24
N SER A 124 -25.21 -13.25 21.88
CA SER A 124 -25.59 -12.14 22.74
C SER A 124 -27.11 -12.00 22.76
N GLY A 125 -27.75 -12.57 23.77
CA GLY A 125 -29.12 -12.29 24.21
C GLY A 125 -30.22 -12.22 23.14
N GLY A 126 -30.08 -12.93 22.01
CA GLY A 126 -31.02 -12.89 20.88
C GLY A 126 -30.54 -13.77 19.72
N LYS A 127 -30.54 -13.24 18.50
CA LYS A 127 -30.08 -13.94 17.30
C LYS A 127 -28.54 -14.13 17.39
N GLY A 128 -28.07 -15.38 17.38
CA GLY A 128 -26.65 -15.70 17.39
C GLY A 128 -25.94 -15.34 16.09
N GLN A 129 -24.62 -15.41 16.07
CA GLN A 129 -23.80 -15.31 14.87
C GLN A 129 -22.94 -16.57 14.76
N TYR A 130 -22.98 -17.23 13.63
CA TYR A 130 -22.22 -18.44 13.38
C TYR A 130 -21.58 -18.40 11.99
N GLY A 131 -20.26 -18.55 11.95
CA GLY A 131 -19.50 -18.74 10.72
C GLY A 131 -18.38 -19.76 10.96
N HIS A 132 -18.22 -20.71 10.05
CA HIS A 132 -17.18 -21.72 10.12
C HIS A 132 -16.67 -22.01 8.72
N VAL A 133 -15.36 -21.89 8.54
CA VAL A 133 -14.64 -22.12 7.28
C VAL A 133 -13.37 -22.90 7.56
N VAL A 134 -12.93 -23.68 6.58
CA VAL A 134 -11.64 -24.41 6.62
C VAL A 134 -10.86 -24.03 5.39
N PHE A 135 -9.62 -23.62 5.59
CA PHE A 135 -8.73 -23.18 4.52
C PHE A 135 -7.52 -24.09 4.35
N THR A 136 -7.10 -24.21 3.11
CA THR A 136 -5.73 -24.55 2.75
C THR A 136 -5.08 -23.30 2.18
N VAL A 137 -3.95 -22.89 2.73
CA VAL A 137 -3.19 -21.71 2.27
C VAL A 137 -1.83 -22.17 1.77
N GLU A 138 -1.49 -21.74 0.55
CA GLU A 138 -0.29 -22.15 -0.17
C GLU A 138 0.50 -20.92 -0.61
N PRO A 139 1.85 -20.98 -0.57
CA PRO A 139 2.67 -19.92 -1.17
C PRO A 139 2.54 -19.95 -2.70
N GLN A 140 2.60 -18.78 -3.31
CA GLN A 140 2.67 -18.63 -4.76
C GLN A 140 4.05 -18.14 -5.21
N GLU A 141 4.29 -18.16 -6.52
CA GLU A 141 5.49 -17.56 -7.10
C GLU A 141 5.47 -16.02 -6.89
N PRO A 142 6.64 -15.42 -6.66
CA PRO A 142 6.74 -13.97 -6.49
C PRO A 142 6.05 -13.18 -7.60
N GLY A 143 5.23 -12.20 -7.22
CA GLY A 143 4.51 -11.33 -8.15
C GLY A 143 3.15 -11.84 -8.62
N LYS A 144 2.70 -13.02 -8.19
CA LYS A 144 1.35 -13.55 -8.53
C LYS A 144 0.24 -12.92 -7.68
N GLY A 145 0.59 -12.30 -6.56
CA GLY A 145 -0.38 -11.62 -5.71
C GLY A 145 -1.28 -12.58 -4.94
N PHE A 146 -2.57 -12.30 -4.92
CA PHE A 146 -3.57 -13.06 -4.17
C PHE A 146 -4.50 -13.85 -5.09
N GLU A 147 -4.71 -15.11 -4.78
CA GLU A 147 -5.68 -16.00 -5.46
C GLU A 147 -6.60 -16.64 -4.44
N PHE A 148 -7.91 -16.58 -4.70
CA PHE A 148 -8.92 -17.28 -3.91
C PHE A 148 -9.57 -18.37 -4.73
N VAL A 149 -9.64 -19.59 -4.20
CA VAL A 149 -10.23 -20.76 -4.85
C VAL A 149 -11.35 -21.31 -3.99
N ASP A 150 -12.52 -21.47 -4.58
CA ASP A 150 -13.61 -22.23 -4.01
C ASP A 150 -13.41 -23.74 -4.34
N ALA A 151 -13.00 -24.49 -3.35
CA ALA A 151 -12.78 -25.93 -3.44
C ALA A 151 -13.82 -26.75 -2.65
N ILE A 152 -14.95 -26.13 -2.25
CA ILE A 152 -16.00 -26.80 -1.49
C ILE A 152 -16.64 -27.92 -2.30
N LYS A 153 -16.76 -29.06 -1.65
CA LYS A 153 -17.50 -30.23 -2.19
C LYS A 153 -18.78 -30.44 -1.37
N GLY A 154 -19.88 -30.74 -2.06
CA GLY A 154 -21.13 -31.15 -1.39
C GLY A 154 -22.01 -30.03 -0.84
N GLY A 155 -21.72 -28.74 -1.13
CA GLY A 155 -22.60 -27.62 -0.77
C GLY A 155 -22.74 -27.36 0.73
N VAL A 156 -21.72 -27.73 1.53
CA VAL A 156 -21.72 -27.58 2.99
C VAL A 156 -21.73 -26.11 3.47
N VAL A 157 -21.35 -25.17 2.59
CA VAL A 157 -21.53 -23.72 2.78
C VAL A 157 -22.40 -23.22 1.63
N PRO A 158 -23.50 -22.51 1.89
CA PRO A 158 -24.32 -21.90 0.86
C PRO A 158 -23.49 -20.95 -0.02
N ARG A 159 -23.72 -21.01 -1.33
CA ARG A 159 -22.96 -20.21 -2.32
C ARG A 159 -23.04 -18.71 -2.08
N GLU A 160 -24.11 -18.22 -1.47
CA GLU A 160 -24.31 -16.83 -1.12
C GLU A 160 -23.28 -16.30 -0.11
N PHE A 161 -22.71 -17.15 0.74
CA PHE A 161 -21.71 -16.75 1.74
C PHE A 161 -20.25 -16.81 1.22
N ILE A 162 -19.99 -17.46 0.08
CA ILE A 162 -18.63 -17.56 -0.49
C ILE A 162 -18.04 -16.19 -0.82
N PRO A 163 -18.78 -15.23 -1.41
CA PRO A 163 -18.26 -13.87 -1.61
C PRO A 163 -17.89 -13.16 -0.30
N ALA A 164 -18.64 -13.37 0.78
CA ALA A 164 -18.34 -12.82 2.09
C ALA A 164 -17.06 -13.43 2.69
N VAL A 165 -16.85 -14.74 2.50
CA VAL A 165 -15.61 -15.42 2.89
C VAL A 165 -14.41 -14.85 2.14
N LYS A 166 -14.49 -14.73 0.80
CA LYS A 166 -13.45 -14.12 -0.03
C LYS A 166 -13.12 -12.71 0.44
N LYS A 167 -14.14 -11.87 0.65
CA LYS A 167 -13.97 -10.51 1.13
C LYS A 167 -13.33 -10.45 2.53
N GLY A 168 -13.64 -11.39 3.41
CA GLY A 168 -13.03 -11.49 4.74
C GLY A 168 -11.54 -11.80 4.68
N VAL A 169 -11.10 -12.60 3.71
CA VAL A 169 -9.68 -12.83 3.44
C VAL A 169 -9.04 -11.59 2.84
N GLU A 170 -9.63 -11.00 1.79
CA GLU A 170 -9.12 -9.79 1.13
C GLU A 170 -8.93 -8.61 2.09
N ASP A 171 -9.91 -8.36 2.97
CA ASP A 171 -9.84 -7.30 3.99
C ASP A 171 -8.76 -7.58 5.06
N SER A 172 -8.26 -8.81 5.15
CA SER A 172 -7.22 -9.20 6.11
C SER A 172 -5.81 -9.11 5.54
N LEU A 173 -5.66 -9.14 4.21
CA LEU A 173 -4.35 -9.05 3.53
C LEU A 173 -3.55 -7.80 3.92
N PRO A 174 -4.14 -6.59 3.96
CA PRO A 174 -3.37 -5.37 4.27
C PRO A 174 -2.84 -5.31 5.70
N ALA A 175 -3.47 -6.06 6.62
CA ALA A 175 -3.13 -6.00 8.04
C ALA A 175 -1.96 -6.91 8.45
N GLY A 176 -1.52 -7.79 7.55
CA GLY A 176 -0.46 -8.76 7.82
C GLY A 176 -0.74 -9.72 8.99
N VAL A 177 0.24 -10.55 9.30
CA VAL A 177 0.13 -11.52 10.42
C VAL A 177 1.39 -11.60 11.27
N LEU A 178 2.54 -11.11 10.76
CA LEU A 178 3.84 -11.15 11.41
C LEU A 178 4.24 -9.77 11.97
N ALA A 179 4.25 -8.75 11.14
CA ALA A 179 4.68 -7.40 11.50
C ALA A 179 3.70 -6.30 11.07
N GLY A 180 2.55 -6.68 10.51
CA GLY A 180 1.49 -5.74 10.11
C GLY A 180 1.63 -5.21 8.67
N TYR A 181 2.48 -5.83 7.85
CA TYR A 181 2.64 -5.47 6.44
C TYR A 181 1.75 -6.31 5.53
N PRO A 182 1.34 -5.79 4.37
CA PRO A 182 0.46 -6.50 3.47
C PRO A 182 0.99 -7.89 3.08
N VAL A 183 0.12 -8.91 3.13
CA VAL A 183 0.43 -10.27 2.70
C VAL A 183 0.26 -10.35 1.19
N VAL A 184 1.27 -10.89 0.51
CA VAL A 184 1.31 -11.08 -0.95
C VAL A 184 1.70 -12.50 -1.32
N ASP A 185 1.44 -12.88 -2.57
CA ASP A 185 1.85 -14.14 -3.19
C ASP A 185 1.34 -15.36 -2.42
N VAL A 186 0.04 -15.35 -2.12
CA VAL A 186 -0.65 -16.42 -1.41
C VAL A 186 -1.89 -16.90 -2.16
N LYS A 187 -2.09 -18.19 -2.17
CA LYS A 187 -3.31 -18.84 -2.65
C LYS A 187 -4.09 -19.38 -1.48
N VAL A 188 -5.36 -19.02 -1.40
CA VAL A 188 -6.27 -19.46 -0.35
C VAL A 188 -7.38 -20.30 -0.96
N SER A 189 -7.43 -21.57 -0.59
CA SER A 189 -8.46 -22.51 -1.01
C SER A 189 -9.44 -22.74 0.13
N LEU A 190 -10.71 -22.42 -0.09
CA LEU A 190 -11.80 -22.75 0.83
C LEU A 190 -12.18 -24.21 0.59
N THR A 191 -11.81 -25.11 1.51
CA THR A 191 -11.96 -26.56 1.35
C THR A 191 -13.20 -27.12 2.01
N PHE A 192 -13.60 -26.53 3.15
CA PHE A 192 -14.74 -26.99 3.93
C PHE A 192 -15.31 -25.84 4.76
N GLY A 193 -16.47 -26.05 5.34
CA GLY A 193 -17.12 -25.15 6.30
C GLY A 193 -18.42 -25.74 6.76
N SER A 194 -19.10 -25.03 7.66
CA SER A 194 -20.45 -25.37 8.08
C SER A 194 -21.25 -24.11 8.35
N TYR A 195 -22.55 -24.22 8.22
CA TYR A 195 -23.46 -23.12 8.49
C TYR A 195 -24.59 -23.55 9.44
N HIS A 196 -25.23 -22.56 10.03
CA HIS A 196 -26.41 -22.74 10.86
C HIS A 196 -27.55 -21.91 10.27
N GLU A 197 -28.69 -22.52 9.99
CA GLU A 197 -29.80 -21.90 9.25
C GLU A 197 -30.29 -20.56 9.86
N VAL A 198 -30.23 -20.42 11.18
CA VAL A 198 -30.73 -19.24 11.91
C VAL A 198 -29.65 -18.22 12.19
N ASP A 199 -28.45 -18.67 12.54
CA ASP A 199 -27.37 -17.82 13.10
C ASP A 199 -26.29 -17.48 12.09
N SER A 200 -26.28 -18.12 10.91
CA SER A 200 -25.29 -17.80 9.87
C SER A 200 -25.70 -16.56 9.08
N ASN A 201 -24.74 -15.69 8.86
CA ASN A 201 -24.88 -14.48 8.04
C ASN A 201 -23.54 -14.10 7.41
N GLU A 202 -23.57 -13.19 6.43
CA GLU A 202 -22.37 -12.73 5.72
C GLU A 202 -21.27 -12.19 6.66
N ASN A 203 -21.65 -11.41 7.68
CA ASN A 203 -20.69 -10.86 8.63
C ASN A 203 -20.00 -11.94 9.46
N ALA A 204 -20.74 -12.97 9.89
CA ALA A 204 -20.17 -14.09 10.64
C ALA A 204 -19.18 -14.88 9.79
N PHE A 205 -19.48 -15.12 8.51
CA PHE A 205 -18.56 -15.77 7.58
C PHE A 205 -17.35 -14.90 7.25
N LYS A 206 -17.53 -13.59 7.09
CA LYS A 206 -16.43 -12.63 6.91
C LYS A 206 -15.46 -12.63 8.10
N MET A 207 -16.00 -12.63 9.32
CA MET A 207 -15.18 -12.70 10.55
C MET A 207 -14.48 -14.06 10.69
N ALA A 208 -15.18 -15.16 10.43
CA ALA A 208 -14.60 -16.50 10.45
C ALA A 208 -13.47 -16.63 9.43
N ALA A 209 -13.64 -16.08 8.23
CA ALA A 209 -12.64 -16.05 7.19
C ALA A 209 -11.39 -15.26 7.59
N SER A 210 -11.58 -14.08 8.18
CA SER A 210 -10.46 -13.25 8.69
C SER A 210 -9.66 -13.99 9.77
N LEU A 211 -10.33 -14.63 10.72
CA LEU A 211 -9.68 -15.40 11.78
C LEU A 211 -8.94 -16.62 11.22
N GLY A 212 -9.59 -17.41 10.37
CA GLY A 212 -9.00 -18.60 9.76
C GLY A 212 -7.80 -18.28 8.87
N PHE A 213 -7.89 -17.23 8.06
CA PHE A 213 -6.79 -16.79 7.22
C PHE A 213 -5.57 -16.37 8.03
N LYS A 214 -5.76 -15.55 9.08
CA LYS A 214 -4.66 -15.12 9.95
C LYS A 214 -3.98 -16.27 10.66
N ASP A 215 -4.76 -17.25 11.14
CA ASP A 215 -4.23 -18.46 11.77
C ASP A 215 -3.49 -19.35 10.77
N ALA A 216 -4.04 -19.52 9.56
CA ALA A 216 -3.40 -20.26 8.49
C ALA A 216 -2.05 -19.65 8.08
N CYS A 217 -1.98 -18.35 7.89
CA CYS A 217 -0.73 -17.66 7.59
C CYS A 217 0.30 -17.82 8.71
N ARG A 218 -0.09 -17.73 9.97
CA ARG A 218 0.82 -17.98 11.11
C ARG A 218 1.39 -19.39 11.12
N LYS A 219 0.58 -20.40 10.79
CA LYS A 219 1.02 -21.80 10.70
C LYS A 219 1.87 -22.07 9.46
N ALA A 220 1.72 -21.27 8.41
CA ALA A 220 2.43 -21.40 7.14
C ALA A 220 3.84 -20.82 7.13
N SER A 221 4.45 -20.54 8.27
CA SER A 221 5.79 -19.93 8.39
C SER A 221 5.88 -18.59 7.66
N PRO A 222 5.23 -17.53 8.18
CA PRO A 222 5.25 -16.22 7.56
C PRO A 222 6.65 -15.59 7.62
N VAL A 223 7.01 -14.82 6.58
CA VAL A 223 8.29 -14.12 6.46
C VAL A 223 8.07 -12.72 5.92
N LEU A 224 8.97 -11.81 6.28
CA LEU A 224 9.05 -10.48 5.69
C LEU A 224 9.79 -10.53 4.37
N LEU A 225 9.31 -9.73 3.43
CA LEU A 225 9.95 -9.43 2.16
C LEU A 225 10.43 -7.99 2.16
N GLU A 226 11.63 -7.76 1.68
CA GLU A 226 12.20 -6.45 1.43
C GLU A 226 12.14 -6.13 -0.07
N PRO A 227 11.96 -4.84 -0.46
CA PRO A 227 11.99 -4.46 -1.86
C PRO A 227 13.39 -4.67 -2.45
N MET A 228 13.45 -5.29 -3.63
CA MET A 228 14.68 -5.37 -4.43
C MET A 228 14.72 -4.22 -5.41
N MET A 229 15.78 -3.43 -5.36
CA MET A 229 15.97 -2.27 -6.23
C MET A 229 17.14 -2.49 -7.19
N ALA A 230 16.98 -2.06 -8.45
CA ALA A 230 18.10 -1.94 -9.37
C ALA A 230 18.90 -0.68 -9.02
N VAL A 231 20.23 -0.81 -8.95
CA VAL A 231 21.14 0.31 -8.68
C VAL A 231 22.12 0.37 -9.84
N GLU A 232 22.21 1.53 -10.51
CA GLU A 232 23.26 1.86 -11.46
C GLU A 232 24.35 2.68 -10.74
N VAL A 233 25.62 2.31 -10.94
CA VAL A 233 26.80 2.92 -10.32
C VAL A 233 27.65 3.57 -11.38
#